data_8630236a1bdf99bb9361dcff67c6ea16
#
_entry.id   8630236a1bdf99bb9361dcff67c6ea16
#
_cell.length_a   1.000
_cell.length_b   1.000
_cell.length_c   1.000
_cell.angle_alpha   90.00
_cell.angle_beta   90.00
_cell.angle_gamma   90.00
#
_symmetry.space_group_name_H-M   'P 1'
#
loop_
_entity.id
_entity.type
_entity.pdbx_description
1 polymer ?
#
loop_
_entity_poly.entity_id
_entity_poly.type
_entity_poly.pdbx_seq_one_letter_code
_entity_poly.pdbx_strand_id
1 'polypeptide(L)'
;MAGCAGGNLCQYGSQYITQEWTNILDQYTSNSTGFAGCLGGRPIIFAMEPDWYQYTGGGQSQKWTAAQAGTNMTALVNALKSSLPNAVFSMDISPWIANNGKDWYPNFDMSLFTFINTSGGGTDANNVKIRANNSMTWAGVHQVTGKPILADTGYGAAGTASGEDAIWNDPVNINARMLDGVISISQYGPSATWGDTIASIRDQLNTPPSCY
;
A
#
# COMPACT_ATOMS: atom_id res chain seq x y z
N MET A 1 -8.71 2.52 -12.75
CA MET A 1 -9.51 3.77 -12.65
C MET A 1 -8.77 4.92 -13.31
N ALA A 2 -9.47 5.81 -14.03
CA ALA A 2 -8.83 6.99 -14.60
C ALA A 2 -8.36 7.88 -13.43
N GLY A 3 -7.06 8.13 -13.37
CA GLY A 3 -6.46 8.93 -12.31
C GLY A 3 -7.01 10.37 -12.23
N CYS A 4 -6.53 11.13 -11.29
CA CYS A 4 -6.96 12.51 -11.02
C CYS A 4 -6.96 13.44 -12.25
N ALA A 5 -6.19 13.11 -13.28
CA ALA A 5 -6.08 13.91 -14.50
C ALA A 5 -7.26 13.78 -15.48
N GLY A 6 -8.05 12.70 -15.42
CA GLY A 6 -9.07 12.42 -16.45
C GLY A 6 -10.52 12.63 -16.03
N GLY A 7 -10.84 12.60 -14.76
CA GLY A 7 -12.22 12.64 -14.28
C GLY A 7 -12.41 13.33 -12.95
N ASN A 8 -11.38 13.99 -12.44
CA ASN A 8 -11.39 14.69 -11.16
C ASN A 8 -11.79 13.80 -9.95
N LEU A 9 -11.39 12.52 -9.97
CA LEU A 9 -11.62 11.61 -8.86
C LEU A 9 -11.00 12.10 -7.55
N CYS A 10 -9.96 12.92 -7.62
CA CYS A 10 -9.40 13.59 -6.43
C CYS A 10 -10.37 14.56 -5.76
N GLN A 11 -11.41 14.99 -6.46
CA GLN A 11 -12.44 15.88 -5.93
C GLN A 11 -13.81 15.20 -5.76
N TYR A 12 -14.15 14.28 -6.66
CA TYR A 12 -15.47 13.64 -6.72
C TYR A 12 -15.42 12.11 -6.61
N GLY A 13 -14.30 11.56 -6.18
CA GLY A 13 -14.12 10.11 -6.12
C GLY A 13 -15.14 9.40 -5.24
N SER A 14 -15.40 9.93 -4.05
CA SER A 14 -16.40 9.37 -3.13
C SER A 14 -17.82 9.37 -3.72
N GLN A 15 -18.18 10.43 -4.44
CA GLN A 15 -19.47 10.50 -5.12
C GLN A 15 -19.54 9.48 -6.27
N TYR A 16 -18.50 9.38 -7.08
CA TYR A 16 -18.42 8.42 -8.16
C TYR A 16 -18.50 6.97 -7.63
N ILE A 17 -17.70 6.66 -6.61
CA ILE A 17 -17.70 5.31 -6.01
C ILE A 17 -19.07 4.99 -5.42
N THR A 18 -19.75 5.96 -4.80
CA THR A 18 -21.10 5.75 -4.28
C THR A 18 -22.11 5.43 -5.39
N GLN A 19 -22.04 6.16 -6.50
CA GLN A 19 -22.95 5.97 -7.65
C GLN A 19 -22.69 4.63 -8.36
N GLU A 20 -21.43 4.23 -8.48
CA GLU A 20 -21.02 3.03 -9.21
C GLU A 20 -20.78 1.81 -8.30
N TRP A 21 -21.18 1.88 -7.03
CA TRP A 21 -20.79 0.90 -6.04
C TRP A 21 -21.14 -0.55 -6.42
N THR A 22 -22.32 -0.78 -6.94
CA THR A 22 -22.75 -2.11 -7.40
C THR A 22 -21.86 -2.61 -8.54
N ASN A 23 -21.64 -1.76 -9.54
CA ASN A 23 -20.79 -2.11 -10.68
C ASN A 23 -19.34 -2.40 -10.26
N ILE A 24 -18.82 -1.64 -9.28
CA ILE A 24 -17.49 -1.88 -8.73
C ILE A 24 -17.43 -3.25 -8.04
N LEU A 25 -18.38 -3.57 -7.17
CA LEU A 25 -18.42 -4.89 -6.50
C LEU A 25 -18.57 -6.04 -7.49
N ASP A 26 -19.38 -5.89 -8.51
CA ASP A 26 -19.57 -6.90 -9.56
C ASP A 26 -18.27 -7.14 -10.33
N GLN A 27 -17.51 -6.06 -10.62
CA GLN A 27 -16.20 -6.17 -11.24
C GLN A 27 -15.18 -6.91 -10.35
N TYR A 28 -15.14 -6.59 -9.05
CA TYR A 28 -14.27 -7.27 -8.10
C TYR A 28 -14.61 -8.76 -8.00
N THR A 29 -15.89 -9.11 -7.93
CA THR A 29 -16.37 -10.49 -7.89
C THR A 29 -16.01 -11.24 -9.19
N SER A 30 -16.25 -10.61 -10.34
CA SER A 30 -15.91 -11.18 -11.65
C SER A 30 -14.42 -11.41 -11.81
N ASN A 31 -13.61 -10.42 -11.43
CA ASN A 31 -12.15 -10.54 -11.46
C ASN A 31 -11.66 -11.67 -10.52
N SER A 32 -12.23 -11.78 -9.33
CA SER A 32 -11.93 -12.86 -8.38
C SER A 32 -12.16 -14.23 -9.01
N THR A 33 -13.29 -14.43 -9.69
CA THR A 33 -13.61 -15.67 -10.40
C THR A 33 -12.63 -15.94 -11.54
N GLY A 34 -12.28 -14.92 -12.31
CA GLY A 34 -11.29 -15.03 -13.38
C GLY A 34 -9.91 -15.44 -12.87
N PHE A 35 -9.44 -14.81 -11.80
CA PHE A 35 -8.17 -15.17 -11.16
C PHE A 35 -8.19 -16.58 -10.57
N ALA A 36 -9.28 -17.01 -9.94
CA ALA A 36 -9.41 -18.35 -9.40
C ALA A 36 -9.22 -19.42 -10.48
N GLY A 37 -9.79 -19.21 -11.66
CA GLY A 37 -9.60 -20.10 -12.81
C GLY A 37 -8.15 -20.18 -13.29
N CYS A 38 -7.41 -19.09 -13.25
CA CYS A 38 -6.01 -19.05 -13.70
C CYS A 38 -5.00 -19.54 -12.67
N LEU A 39 -5.25 -19.32 -11.39
CA LEU A 39 -4.27 -19.56 -10.32
C LEU A 39 -4.21 -21.03 -9.87
N GLY A 40 -5.25 -21.82 -10.13
CA GLY A 40 -5.26 -23.23 -9.72
C GLY A 40 -5.03 -23.44 -8.22
N GLY A 41 -5.57 -22.55 -7.39
CA GLY A 41 -5.44 -22.58 -5.93
C GLY A 41 -4.14 -21.99 -5.37
N ARG A 42 -3.25 -21.45 -6.23
CA ARG A 42 -2.04 -20.74 -5.77
C ARG A 42 -2.41 -19.44 -5.03
N PRO A 43 -1.65 -19.08 -3.99
CA PRO A 43 -1.90 -17.81 -3.28
C PRO A 43 -1.59 -16.61 -4.18
N ILE A 44 -2.32 -15.53 -3.95
CA ILE A 44 -2.11 -14.23 -4.58
C ILE A 44 -2.12 -13.14 -3.52
N ILE A 45 -1.30 -12.13 -3.66
CA ILE A 45 -1.32 -10.93 -2.83
C ILE A 45 -2.03 -9.83 -3.60
N PHE A 46 -3.08 -9.28 -3.02
CA PHE A 46 -3.72 -8.07 -3.50
C PHE A 46 -3.21 -6.87 -2.71
N ALA A 47 -2.56 -5.93 -3.38
CA ALA A 47 -2.37 -4.59 -2.88
C ALA A 47 -3.68 -3.82 -3.12
N MET A 48 -4.44 -3.60 -2.05
CA MET A 48 -5.76 -3.00 -2.16
C MET A 48 -5.64 -1.51 -2.48
N GLU A 49 -6.55 -1.06 -3.26
CA GLU A 49 -6.80 0.30 -3.78
C GLU A 49 -5.80 1.37 -3.33
N PRO A 50 -4.77 1.66 -4.13
CA PRO A 50 -3.91 2.80 -3.89
C PRO A 50 -4.75 4.08 -3.87
N ASP A 51 -4.36 5.04 -3.05
CA ASP A 51 -5.06 6.32 -2.92
C ASP A 51 -6.51 6.24 -2.38
N TRP A 52 -6.90 5.15 -1.69
CA TRP A 52 -8.24 5.03 -1.12
C TRP A 52 -8.64 6.23 -0.27
N TYR A 53 -7.72 6.74 0.56
CA TYR A 53 -7.95 7.98 1.31
C TYR A 53 -8.18 9.18 0.40
N GLN A 54 -7.40 9.31 -0.66
CA GLN A 54 -7.50 10.40 -1.62
C GLN A 54 -8.89 10.43 -2.28
N TYR A 55 -9.41 9.27 -2.65
CA TYR A 55 -10.67 9.16 -3.38
C TYR A 55 -11.91 9.13 -2.48
N THR A 56 -11.76 8.93 -1.17
CA THR A 56 -12.91 8.82 -0.27
C THR A 56 -12.90 9.85 0.85
N GLY A 57 -11.75 10.24 1.37
CA GLY A 57 -11.60 11.11 2.53
C GLY A 57 -10.90 12.42 2.24
N GLY A 58 -9.68 12.35 1.77
CA GLY A 58 -8.82 13.53 1.58
C GLY A 58 -9.20 14.36 0.37
N GLY A 59 -9.44 15.65 0.53
CA GLY A 59 -9.67 16.56 -0.62
C GLY A 59 -11.01 16.43 -1.33
N GLN A 60 -11.87 15.47 -0.96
CA GLN A 60 -13.15 15.24 -1.60
C GLN A 60 -14.17 16.33 -1.29
N SER A 61 -15.02 16.67 -2.28
CA SER A 61 -16.15 17.59 -2.11
C SER A 61 -17.20 17.03 -1.15
N GLN A 62 -17.43 15.71 -1.22
CA GLN A 62 -18.28 14.96 -0.31
C GLN A 62 -17.42 13.85 0.29
N LYS A 63 -16.92 14.08 1.50
CA LYS A 63 -16.05 13.11 2.19
C LYS A 63 -16.87 11.99 2.78
N TRP A 64 -16.38 10.77 2.61
CA TRP A 64 -16.81 9.68 3.48
C TRP A 64 -16.22 9.85 4.88
N THR A 65 -16.92 9.36 5.87
CA THR A 65 -16.34 9.12 7.19
C THR A 65 -15.33 7.97 7.08
N ALA A 66 -14.37 7.91 7.98
CA ALA A 66 -13.43 6.79 8.05
C ALA A 66 -14.15 5.45 8.18
N ALA A 67 -15.24 5.42 8.96
CA ALA A 67 -16.07 4.21 9.12
C ALA A 67 -16.74 3.78 7.82
N GLN A 68 -17.26 4.69 7.02
CA GLN A 68 -17.82 4.37 5.69
C GLN A 68 -16.74 3.81 4.76
N ALA A 69 -15.58 4.44 4.74
CA ALA A 69 -14.45 3.99 3.95
C ALA A 69 -13.98 2.58 4.37
N GLY A 70 -13.93 2.32 5.67
CA GLY A 70 -13.59 1.00 6.22
C GLY A 70 -14.62 -0.07 5.87
N THR A 71 -15.91 0.23 6.00
CA THR A 71 -17.01 -0.70 5.63
C THR A 71 -16.93 -1.08 4.15
N ASN A 72 -16.71 -0.10 3.28
CA ASN A 72 -16.64 -0.35 1.83
C ASN A 72 -15.37 -1.11 1.45
N MET A 73 -14.24 -0.83 2.09
CA MET A 73 -13.02 -1.62 1.90
C MET A 73 -13.24 -3.08 2.31
N THR A 74 -13.92 -3.33 3.42
CA THR A 74 -14.29 -4.68 3.84
C THR A 74 -15.13 -5.40 2.78
N ALA A 75 -16.08 -4.70 2.15
CA ALA A 75 -16.90 -5.28 1.10
C ALA A 75 -16.06 -5.65 -0.15
N LEU A 76 -15.10 -4.81 -0.56
CA LEU A 76 -14.19 -5.12 -1.67
C LEU A 76 -13.32 -6.35 -1.38
N VAL A 77 -12.75 -6.43 -0.18
CA VAL A 77 -11.95 -7.60 0.24
C VAL A 77 -12.80 -8.87 0.23
N ASN A 78 -14.02 -8.81 0.75
CA ASN A 78 -14.93 -9.96 0.77
C ASN A 78 -15.36 -10.40 -0.64
N ALA A 79 -15.56 -9.46 -1.57
CA ALA A 79 -15.84 -9.77 -2.96
C ALA A 79 -14.70 -10.57 -3.61
N LEU A 80 -13.44 -10.16 -3.36
CA LEU A 80 -12.26 -10.90 -3.84
C LEU A 80 -12.12 -12.27 -3.15
N LYS A 81 -12.34 -12.35 -1.84
CA LYS A 81 -12.26 -13.61 -1.08
C LYS A 81 -13.29 -14.64 -1.49
N SER A 82 -14.40 -14.22 -2.08
CA SER A 82 -15.51 -15.13 -2.45
C SER A 82 -15.06 -16.29 -3.36
N SER A 83 -14.14 -16.05 -4.25
CA SER A 83 -13.58 -17.08 -5.16
C SER A 83 -12.10 -17.38 -4.92
N LEU A 84 -11.43 -16.59 -4.07
CA LEU A 84 -10.00 -16.70 -3.78
C LEU A 84 -9.78 -16.81 -2.27
N PRO A 85 -10.16 -17.94 -1.64
CA PRO A 85 -10.08 -18.09 -0.17
C PRO A 85 -8.64 -18.02 0.36
N ASN A 86 -7.64 -18.32 -0.47
CA ASN A 86 -6.22 -18.26 -0.13
C ASN A 86 -5.56 -16.92 -0.48
N ALA A 87 -6.34 -15.93 -0.90
CA ALA A 87 -5.80 -14.61 -1.18
C ALA A 87 -5.33 -13.90 0.10
N VAL A 88 -4.23 -13.22 -0.02
CA VAL A 88 -3.62 -12.38 1.01
C VAL A 88 -3.83 -10.93 0.62
N PHE A 89 -4.20 -10.10 1.57
CA PHE A 89 -4.50 -8.70 1.32
C PHE A 89 -3.50 -7.79 2.03
N SER A 90 -3.05 -6.77 1.30
CA SER A 90 -2.25 -5.67 1.80
C SER A 90 -3.03 -4.38 1.64
N MET A 91 -3.16 -3.60 2.71
CA MET A 91 -3.83 -2.31 2.65
C MET A 91 -2.84 -1.23 2.24
N ASP A 92 -3.14 -0.49 1.19
CA ASP A 92 -2.33 0.66 0.81
C ASP A 92 -2.49 1.80 1.81
N ILE A 93 -1.38 2.36 2.25
CA ILE A 93 -1.37 3.51 3.14
C ILE A 93 -1.09 4.79 2.37
N SER A 94 -1.78 5.85 2.76
CA SER A 94 -1.61 7.18 2.20
C SER A 94 -0.69 8.01 3.10
N PRO A 95 0.58 8.23 2.75
CA PRO A 95 1.58 8.87 3.62
C PRO A 95 1.26 10.31 4.00
N TRP A 96 0.33 10.93 3.29
CA TRP A 96 -0.12 12.31 3.54
C TRP A 96 -1.24 12.44 4.59
N ILE A 97 -1.70 11.35 5.18
CA ILE A 97 -2.64 11.39 6.30
C ILE A 97 -1.90 11.86 7.56
N ALA A 98 -2.46 12.85 8.24
CA ALA A 98 -1.90 13.37 9.48
C ALA A 98 -1.90 12.32 10.61
N ASN A 99 -1.08 12.54 11.64
CA ASN A 99 -1.06 11.74 12.87
C ASN A 99 -0.86 10.23 12.63
N ASN A 100 -0.09 9.84 11.60
CA ASN A 100 0.11 8.45 11.22
C ASN A 100 -1.20 7.70 10.92
N GLY A 101 -2.25 8.41 10.58
CA GLY A 101 -3.56 7.84 10.28
C GLY A 101 -4.35 7.35 11.49
N LYS A 102 -4.07 7.83 12.71
CA LYS A 102 -4.76 7.44 13.95
C LYS A 102 -6.27 7.65 13.90
N ASP A 103 -6.74 8.64 13.15
CA ASP A 103 -8.17 8.94 13.00
C ASP A 103 -8.81 8.20 11.81
N TRP A 104 -7.99 7.48 11.03
CA TRP A 104 -8.42 6.80 9.80
C TRP A 104 -8.34 5.29 9.92
N TYR A 105 -7.14 4.71 10.05
CA TYR A 105 -6.92 3.26 10.01
C TYR A 105 -7.62 2.45 11.11
N PRO A 106 -7.86 2.93 12.34
CA PRO A 106 -8.63 2.19 13.34
C PRO A 106 -10.10 1.93 12.98
N ASN A 107 -10.60 2.58 11.93
CA ASN A 107 -11.96 2.36 11.42
C ASN A 107 -12.04 1.24 10.37
N PHE A 108 -10.92 0.65 10.02
CA PHE A 108 -10.84 -0.49 9.09
C PHE A 108 -10.72 -1.79 9.86
N ASP A 109 -11.33 -2.86 9.35
CA ASP A 109 -11.09 -4.19 9.89
C ASP A 109 -9.69 -4.67 9.48
N MET A 110 -8.70 -4.32 10.30
CA MET A 110 -7.32 -4.69 10.04
C MET A 110 -7.07 -6.19 10.12
N SER A 111 -8.01 -7.01 10.62
CA SER A 111 -7.88 -8.47 10.60
C SER A 111 -7.92 -9.06 9.19
N LEU A 112 -8.50 -8.34 8.24
CA LEU A 112 -8.58 -8.72 6.84
C LEU A 112 -7.24 -8.61 6.11
N PHE A 113 -6.31 -7.82 6.64
CA PHE A 113 -5.03 -7.53 6.00
C PHE A 113 -3.89 -8.27 6.71
N THR A 114 -3.02 -8.87 5.92
CA THR A 114 -1.78 -9.47 6.43
C THR A 114 -0.68 -8.41 6.53
N PHE A 115 -0.67 -7.48 5.58
CA PHE A 115 0.33 -6.43 5.44
C PHE A 115 -0.35 -5.07 5.24
N ILE A 116 0.44 -4.03 5.37
CA ILE A 116 0.20 -2.74 4.75
C ILE A 116 1.29 -2.48 3.72
N ASN A 117 1.00 -1.72 2.68
CA ASN A 117 1.98 -1.27 1.70
C ASN A 117 1.93 0.25 1.56
N THR A 118 3.03 0.83 1.12
CA THR A 118 3.09 2.28 0.89
C THR A 118 2.57 2.62 -0.50
N SER A 119 1.81 3.71 -0.61
CA SER A 119 1.58 4.36 -1.89
C SER A 119 2.89 4.87 -2.46
N GLY A 120 3.06 4.72 -3.74
CA GLY A 120 4.22 5.23 -4.43
C GLY A 120 4.49 6.72 -4.26
N GLY A 121 5.66 7.14 -4.63
CA GLY A 121 6.19 8.48 -4.51
C GLY A 121 7.48 8.51 -3.72
N GLY A 122 8.24 9.60 -3.84
CA GLY A 122 9.57 9.72 -3.25
C GLY A 122 9.61 9.45 -1.75
N THR A 123 10.37 8.45 -1.37
CA THR A 123 10.64 8.10 0.03
C THR A 123 11.58 9.13 0.66
N ASP A 124 11.43 9.44 1.93
CA ASP A 124 12.35 10.32 2.64
C ASP A 124 13.69 9.61 2.87
N ALA A 125 14.75 10.13 2.27
CA ALA A 125 16.10 9.59 2.43
C ALA A 125 16.62 9.67 3.89
N ASN A 126 16.07 10.55 4.71
CA ASN A 126 16.33 10.61 6.15
C ASN A 126 15.50 9.61 6.96
N ASN A 127 14.66 8.86 6.31
CA ASN A 127 14.15 7.55 6.65
C ASN A 127 13.21 7.38 7.87
N VAL A 128 12.99 8.35 8.68
CA VAL A 128 11.98 8.25 9.75
C VAL A 128 10.56 8.49 9.24
N LYS A 129 10.43 9.31 8.21
CA LYS A 129 9.18 9.59 7.51
C LYS A 129 9.06 8.76 6.25
N ILE A 130 7.83 8.37 5.90
CA ILE A 130 7.59 7.68 4.64
C ILE A 130 7.83 8.60 3.46
N ARG A 131 7.49 9.89 3.59
CA ARG A 131 7.74 10.91 2.56
C ARG A 131 8.22 12.22 3.20
N ALA A 132 9.20 12.85 2.59
CA ALA A 132 9.87 14.04 3.11
C ALA A 132 8.93 15.18 3.52
N ASN A 133 7.90 15.44 2.72
CA ASN A 133 6.97 16.55 2.92
C ASN A 133 5.73 16.19 3.77
N ASN A 134 5.67 14.98 4.31
CA ASN A 134 4.55 14.50 5.11
C ASN A 134 4.97 14.21 6.56
N SER A 135 4.02 14.01 7.44
CA SER A 135 4.30 13.76 8.86
C SER A 135 4.31 12.28 9.23
N MET A 136 3.80 11.41 8.36
CA MET A 136 3.70 9.98 8.64
C MET A 136 5.08 9.34 8.72
N THR A 137 5.30 8.55 9.79
CA THR A 137 6.52 7.78 10.01
C THR A 137 6.28 6.29 9.84
N TRP A 138 7.32 5.54 9.48
CA TRP A 138 7.27 4.09 9.36
C TRP A 138 6.80 3.43 10.65
N ALA A 139 7.51 3.68 11.76
CA ALA A 139 7.13 3.17 13.07
C ALA A 139 5.72 3.60 13.50
N GLY A 140 5.33 4.83 13.20
CA GLY A 140 4.04 5.37 13.58
C GLY A 140 2.87 4.67 12.90
N VAL A 141 2.94 4.43 11.59
CA VAL A 141 1.86 3.73 10.89
C VAL A 141 1.85 2.24 11.22
N HIS A 142 3.02 1.61 11.40
CA HIS A 142 3.11 0.24 11.90
C HIS A 142 2.41 0.09 13.25
N GLN A 143 2.66 1.01 14.18
CA GLN A 143 2.02 1.01 15.50
C GLN A 143 0.50 1.20 15.42
N VAL A 144 0.03 2.10 14.55
CA VAL A 144 -1.41 2.40 14.40
C VAL A 144 -2.17 1.24 13.77
N THR A 145 -1.59 0.58 12.79
CA THR A 145 -2.24 -0.51 12.04
C THR A 145 -2.00 -1.89 12.67
N GLY A 146 -0.93 -2.04 13.43
CA GLY A 146 -0.49 -3.33 13.96
C GLY A 146 -0.04 -4.32 12.88
N LYS A 147 0.29 -3.82 11.66
CA LYS A 147 0.64 -4.67 10.52
C LYS A 147 2.06 -4.43 10.04
N PRO A 148 2.77 -5.50 9.62
CA PRO A 148 4.06 -5.37 8.96
C PRO A 148 3.92 -4.62 7.63
N ILE A 149 4.99 -3.95 7.23
CA ILE A 149 5.00 -3.04 6.09
C ILE A 149 5.74 -3.68 4.91
N LEU A 150 5.07 -3.71 3.75
CA LEU A 150 5.70 -3.89 2.46
C LEU A 150 6.04 -2.50 1.91
N ALA A 151 7.30 -2.09 2.00
CA ALA A 151 7.72 -0.78 1.58
C ALA A 151 7.81 -0.69 0.06
N ASP A 152 7.19 0.31 -0.53
CA ASP A 152 7.43 0.66 -1.92
C ASP A 152 8.75 1.43 -2.01
N THR A 153 9.58 1.12 -2.99
CA THR A 153 10.86 1.80 -3.23
C THR A 153 10.70 3.20 -3.84
N GLY A 154 9.47 3.62 -4.08
CA GLY A 154 9.15 4.93 -4.61
C GLY A 154 9.10 4.99 -6.14
N TYR A 155 8.71 6.15 -6.66
CA TYR A 155 8.61 6.43 -8.10
C TYR A 155 9.81 7.21 -8.64
N GLY A 156 11.00 6.94 -8.13
CA GLY A 156 12.18 7.70 -8.50
C GLY A 156 12.31 8.97 -7.68
N ALA A 157 12.61 8.83 -6.39
CA ALA A 157 12.94 9.97 -5.55
C ALA A 157 14.19 10.66 -6.06
N ALA A 158 14.22 11.94 -5.83
CA ALA A 158 15.29 12.89 -6.05
C ALA A 158 16.62 12.31 -6.60
N GLY A 159 16.71 12.18 -7.91
CA GLY A 159 17.97 11.80 -8.58
C GLY A 159 18.24 10.30 -8.68
N THR A 160 17.34 9.45 -8.21
CA THR A 160 17.41 8.00 -8.42
C THR A 160 16.60 7.57 -9.64
N ALA A 161 16.94 6.43 -10.23
CA ALA A 161 16.07 5.80 -11.20
C ALA A 161 14.74 5.41 -10.53
N SER A 162 13.67 5.31 -11.33
CA SER A 162 12.36 4.91 -10.82
C SER A 162 12.47 3.61 -10.02
N GLY A 163 11.98 3.62 -8.80
CA GLY A 163 12.03 2.47 -7.91
C GLY A 163 13.34 2.26 -7.15
N GLU A 164 14.32 3.13 -7.31
CA GLU A 164 15.63 3.02 -6.67
C GLU A 164 15.89 4.19 -5.71
N ASP A 165 15.13 4.25 -4.63
CA ASP A 165 15.38 5.25 -3.59
C ASP A 165 16.67 4.99 -2.82
N ALA A 166 17.43 6.04 -2.57
CA ALA A 166 18.72 5.97 -1.88
C ALA A 166 18.63 5.31 -0.49
N ILE A 167 17.49 5.42 0.18
CA ILE A 167 17.23 4.77 1.47
C ILE A 167 17.38 3.24 1.39
N TRP A 168 17.01 2.62 0.26
CA TRP A 168 17.02 1.16 0.09
C TRP A 168 18.37 0.64 -0.44
N ASN A 169 19.30 1.54 -0.68
CA ASN A 169 20.68 1.22 -1.07
C ASN A 169 21.66 1.28 0.12
N ASP A 170 21.17 1.59 1.32
CA ASP A 170 21.98 1.71 2.53
C ASP A 170 21.54 0.68 3.58
N PRO A 171 22.40 -0.31 3.92
CA PRO A 171 22.09 -1.31 4.94
C PRO A 171 21.73 -0.74 6.31
N VAL A 172 22.30 0.41 6.68
CA VAL A 172 21.99 1.07 7.95
C VAL A 172 20.54 1.55 7.95
N ASN A 173 20.10 2.16 6.87
CA ASN A 173 18.73 2.63 6.71
C ASN A 173 17.75 1.45 6.66
N ILE A 174 18.08 0.38 5.95
CA ILE A 174 17.22 -0.81 5.88
C ILE A 174 17.08 -1.44 7.26
N ASN A 175 18.17 -1.64 7.99
CA ASN A 175 18.11 -2.17 9.36
C ASN A 175 17.23 -1.31 10.27
N ALA A 176 17.33 0.01 10.18
CA ALA A 176 16.46 0.91 10.94
C ALA A 176 14.98 0.75 10.55
N ARG A 177 14.68 0.60 9.26
CA ARG A 177 13.29 0.37 8.79
C ARG A 177 12.75 -0.99 9.21
N MET A 178 13.58 -2.02 9.26
CA MET A 178 13.17 -3.32 9.80
C MET A 178 12.71 -3.21 11.26
N LEU A 179 13.39 -2.39 12.08
CA LEU A 179 12.96 -2.09 13.44
C LEU A 179 11.64 -1.30 13.50
N ASP A 180 11.34 -0.53 12.48
CA ASP A 180 10.08 0.21 12.33
C ASP A 180 8.92 -0.63 11.76
N GLY A 181 9.15 -1.91 11.49
CA GLY A 181 8.12 -2.83 11.03
C GLY A 181 8.12 -3.14 9.53
N VAL A 182 9.11 -2.66 8.78
CA VAL A 182 9.27 -3.02 7.36
C VAL A 182 9.84 -4.44 7.27
N ILE A 183 9.15 -5.31 6.54
CA ILE A 183 9.54 -6.73 6.38
C ILE A 183 9.94 -7.08 4.95
N SER A 184 9.56 -6.27 3.99
CA SER A 184 9.90 -6.47 2.59
C SER A 184 9.87 -5.16 1.83
N ILE A 185 10.55 -5.15 0.70
CA ILE A 185 10.63 -4.04 -0.23
C ILE A 185 9.99 -4.49 -1.54
N SER A 186 9.04 -3.72 -2.05
CA SER A 186 8.53 -3.86 -3.39
C SER A 186 9.17 -2.81 -4.30
N GLN A 187 9.45 -3.17 -5.54
CA GLN A 187 10.03 -2.26 -6.51
C GLN A 187 9.02 -1.86 -7.57
N TYR A 188 8.91 -0.56 -7.79
CA TYR A 188 8.17 0.00 -8.90
C TYR A 188 9.12 0.42 -10.03
N GLY A 189 9.02 -0.22 -11.19
CA GLY A 189 9.85 0.09 -12.35
C GLY A 189 11.32 -0.30 -12.17
N PRO A 190 11.65 -1.60 -12.03
CA PRO A 190 12.99 -2.07 -11.75
C PRO A 190 13.99 -1.72 -12.85
N SER A 191 15.19 -1.28 -12.45
CA SER A 191 16.36 -1.32 -13.32
C SER A 191 16.93 -2.74 -13.38
N ALA A 192 17.65 -3.04 -14.45
CA ALA A 192 18.25 -4.37 -14.64
C ALA A 192 19.33 -4.70 -13.57
N THR A 193 19.90 -3.69 -12.91
CA THR A 193 20.97 -3.86 -11.92
C THR A 193 20.52 -3.80 -10.47
N TRP A 194 19.29 -3.42 -10.22
CA TRP A 194 18.82 -3.23 -8.85
C TRP A 194 18.74 -4.53 -8.05
N GLY A 195 18.41 -5.64 -8.71
CA GLY A 195 18.40 -6.95 -8.09
C GLY A 195 19.76 -7.35 -7.50
N ASP A 196 20.84 -7.06 -8.21
CA ASP A 196 22.21 -7.32 -7.75
C ASP A 196 22.56 -6.44 -6.54
N THR A 197 22.14 -5.18 -6.58
CA THR A 197 22.30 -4.24 -5.45
C THR A 197 21.58 -4.75 -4.21
N ILE A 198 20.34 -5.17 -4.32
CA ILE A 198 19.55 -5.70 -3.20
C ILE A 198 20.15 -7.01 -2.66
N ALA A 199 20.62 -7.90 -3.52
CA ALA A 199 21.29 -9.12 -3.09
C ALA A 199 22.55 -8.80 -2.27
N SER A 200 23.36 -7.85 -2.72
CA SER A 200 24.55 -7.38 -2.00
C SER A 200 24.19 -6.74 -0.65
N ILE A 201 23.13 -5.95 -0.60
CA ILE A 201 22.68 -5.29 0.63
C ILE A 201 22.16 -6.31 1.63
N ARG A 202 21.36 -7.29 1.18
CA ARG A 202 20.81 -8.35 2.04
C ARG A 202 21.87 -9.02 2.89
N ASP A 203 23.05 -9.29 2.31
CA ASP A 203 24.13 -9.96 3.02
C ASP A 203 24.78 -9.08 4.11
N GLN A 204 24.48 -7.79 4.11
CA GLN A 204 24.95 -6.81 5.09
C GLN A 204 23.90 -6.48 6.17
N LEU A 205 22.70 -7.04 6.11
CA LEU A 205 21.67 -6.81 7.10
C LEU A 205 21.99 -7.53 8.41
N ASN A 206 21.67 -6.91 9.56
CA ASN A 206 21.89 -7.50 10.88
C ASN A 206 21.10 -8.79 11.09
N THR A 207 19.93 -8.87 10.46
CA THR A 207 19.07 -10.05 10.44
C THR A 207 18.64 -10.28 9.00
N PRO A 208 19.36 -11.12 8.25
CA PRO A 208 18.96 -11.44 6.89
C PRO A 208 17.53 -12.00 6.89
N PRO A 209 16.68 -11.58 5.96
CA PRO A 209 15.34 -12.13 5.85
C PRO A 209 15.44 -13.64 5.60
N SER A 210 14.75 -14.41 6.43
CA SER A 210 14.60 -15.84 6.18
C SER A 210 13.72 -16.02 4.93
N CYS A 211 14.20 -16.77 3.96
CA CYS A 211 13.34 -17.25 2.88
C CYS A 211 12.34 -18.25 3.49
N TYR A 212 11.05 -17.93 3.41
CA TYR A 212 9.97 -18.85 3.74
C TYR A 212 9.60 -19.70 2.53
#